data_e78b667ae604d1cf4d41b449957aaf41
#
_entry.id   e78b667ae604d1cf4d41b449957aaf41
#
_cell.length_a   1.000
_cell.length_b   1.000
_cell.length_c   1.000
_cell.angle_alpha   90.00
_cell.angle_beta   90.00
_cell.angle_gamma   90.00
#
_symmetry.space_group_name_H-M   'P 1'
#
loop_
_entity.id
_entity.type
_entity.pdbx_description
1 polymer ?
#
loop_
_entity_poly.entity_id
_entity_poly.type
_entity_poly.pdbx_seq_one_letter_code
_entity_poly.pdbx_strand_id
1 'polypeptide(L)'
;MNELALFAGAGGGILGGHLLGWRTVCAVEWDAYAASVLVQRQKDGCLPPFPVWDDVQTFDGRTWRGRIDVISGGFPCTDISCAGKGAGIDGEQSGMWGHMARIVSEVRPRFVFVENSPMLVGRGLARVLGDLVALGY
;
A
#
# COMPACT_ATOMS: atom_id res chain seq x y z
N MET A 1 13.54 2.24 9.59
CA MET A 1 13.29 1.75 8.22
C MET A 1 12.58 2.85 7.43
N ASN A 2 12.97 3.04 6.16
CA ASN A 2 12.27 3.94 5.24
C ASN A 2 11.06 3.21 4.65
N GLU A 3 9.88 3.80 4.79
CA GLU A 3 8.60 3.25 4.35
C GLU A 3 8.08 3.97 3.10
N LEU A 4 7.59 3.19 2.13
CA LEU A 4 6.67 3.64 1.08
C LEU A 4 5.28 3.08 1.41
N ALA A 5 4.33 3.96 1.74
CA ALA A 5 2.96 3.58 2.10
C ALA A 5 2.04 3.66 0.89
N LEU A 6 1.56 2.52 0.40
CA LEU A 6 0.60 2.44 -0.71
C LEU A 6 -0.83 2.30 -0.15
N PHE A 7 -1.81 2.91 -0.83
CA PHE A 7 -3.21 2.91 -0.38
C PHE A 7 -3.33 3.42 1.06
N ALA A 8 -2.67 4.55 1.32
CA ALA A 8 -2.37 5.02 2.67
C ALA A 8 -3.60 5.42 3.50
N GLY A 9 -4.74 5.66 2.84
CA GLY A 9 -5.94 6.12 3.49
C GLY A 9 -5.71 7.39 4.30
N ALA A 10 -6.35 7.51 5.44
CA ALA A 10 -6.14 8.63 6.36
C ALA A 10 -4.88 8.48 7.23
N GLY A 11 -3.98 7.53 6.94
CA GLY A 11 -2.68 7.39 7.59
C GLY A 11 -2.66 6.55 8.87
N GLY A 12 -3.63 5.65 9.08
CA GLY A 12 -3.61 4.74 10.23
C GLY A 12 -2.41 3.81 10.24
N GLY A 13 -2.09 3.21 9.09
CA GLY A 13 -0.90 2.36 8.92
C GLY A 13 0.40 3.14 9.09
N ILE A 14 0.47 4.34 8.52
CA ILE A 14 1.62 5.25 8.65
C ILE A 14 1.87 5.61 10.12
N LEU A 15 0.81 5.90 10.88
CA LEU A 15 0.94 6.18 12.32
C LEU A 15 1.48 4.95 13.07
N GLY A 16 0.98 3.75 12.74
CA GLY A 16 1.50 2.50 13.29
C GLY A 16 2.99 2.31 13.00
N GLY A 17 3.42 2.52 11.76
CA GLY A 17 4.83 2.50 11.37
C GLY A 17 5.67 3.54 12.12
N HIS A 18 5.16 4.76 12.24
CA HIS A 18 5.82 5.84 12.98
C HIS A 18 6.06 5.46 14.46
N LEU A 19 5.08 4.86 15.12
CA LEU A 19 5.21 4.38 16.50
C LEU A 19 6.26 3.26 16.63
N LEU A 20 6.51 2.52 15.56
CA LEU A 20 7.58 1.50 15.48
C LEU A 20 8.94 2.08 15.05
N GLY A 21 9.05 3.41 14.92
CA GLY A 21 10.27 4.09 14.49
C GLY A 21 10.52 4.03 12.98
N TRP A 22 9.50 3.73 12.16
CA TRP A 22 9.63 3.83 10.71
C TRP A 22 9.52 5.29 10.26
N ARG A 23 10.18 5.60 9.16
CA ARG A 23 10.11 6.89 8.49
C ARG A 23 9.38 6.73 7.17
N THR A 24 8.16 7.21 7.09
CA THR A 24 7.46 7.30 5.81
C THR A 24 8.16 8.34 4.93
N VAL A 25 8.58 7.93 3.74
CA VAL A 25 9.27 8.80 2.77
C VAL A 25 8.38 9.22 1.61
N CYS A 26 7.32 8.46 1.33
CA CYS A 26 6.26 8.81 0.40
C CYS A 26 4.99 8.00 0.74
N ALA A 27 3.83 8.59 0.51
CA ALA A 27 2.55 7.88 0.54
C ALA A 27 1.88 7.95 -0.84
N VAL A 28 1.09 6.94 -1.18
CA VAL A 28 0.23 6.94 -2.38
C VAL A 28 -1.22 6.78 -1.93
N GLU A 29 -2.07 7.77 -2.26
CA GLU A 29 -3.48 7.79 -1.89
C GLU A 29 -4.32 8.48 -2.94
N TRP A 30 -5.28 7.74 -3.50
CA TRP A 30 -6.17 8.21 -4.57
C TRP A 30 -7.32 9.07 -4.06
N ASP A 31 -7.88 8.73 -2.89
CA ASP A 31 -9.01 9.46 -2.34
C ASP A 31 -8.58 10.85 -1.87
N ALA A 32 -9.13 11.88 -2.50
CA ALA A 32 -8.76 13.27 -2.23
C ALA A 32 -9.03 13.70 -0.78
N TYR A 33 -10.08 13.15 -0.14
CA TYR A 33 -10.38 13.45 1.24
C TYR A 33 -9.34 12.81 2.17
N ALA A 34 -9.04 11.52 1.98
CA ALA A 34 -8.01 10.81 2.76
C ALA A 34 -6.63 11.48 2.59
N ALA A 35 -6.25 11.82 1.36
CA ALA A 35 -5.02 12.57 1.07
C ALA A 35 -4.98 13.93 1.80
N SER A 36 -6.10 14.66 1.83
CA SER A 36 -6.19 15.93 2.57
C SER A 36 -6.00 15.74 4.08
N VAL A 37 -6.50 14.63 4.65
CA VAL A 37 -6.28 14.28 6.06
C VAL A 37 -4.81 14.01 6.33
N LEU A 38 -4.10 13.28 5.44
CA LEU A 38 -2.66 13.06 5.56
C LEU A 38 -1.88 14.38 5.60
N VAL A 39 -2.19 15.29 4.67
CA VAL A 39 -1.56 16.61 4.61
C VAL A 39 -1.86 17.43 5.88
N GLN A 40 -3.10 17.37 6.38
CA GLN A 40 -3.47 18.08 7.62
C GLN A 40 -2.71 17.53 8.82
N ARG A 41 -2.59 16.21 8.97
CA ARG A 41 -1.82 15.57 10.06
C ARG A 41 -0.33 15.94 10.04
N GLN A 42 0.23 16.15 8.86
CA GLN A 42 1.60 16.66 8.73
C GLN A 42 1.69 18.12 9.21
N LYS A 43 0.73 18.97 8.83
CA LYS A 43 0.67 20.38 9.28
C LYS A 43 0.49 20.50 10.79
N ASP A 44 -0.30 19.61 11.38
CA ASP A 44 -0.56 19.56 12.83
C ASP A 44 0.61 18.96 13.63
N GLY A 45 1.65 18.48 12.94
CA GLY A 45 2.80 17.83 13.58
C GLY A 45 2.52 16.42 14.11
N CYS A 46 1.39 15.82 13.78
CA CYS A 46 1.06 14.44 14.14
C CYS A 46 1.87 13.42 13.33
N LEU A 47 2.25 13.77 12.11
CA LEU A 47 3.10 12.99 11.23
C LEU A 47 4.26 13.85 10.72
N PRO A 48 5.46 13.26 10.51
CA PRO A 48 6.54 13.94 9.81
C PRO A 48 6.14 14.30 8.37
N PRO A 49 6.74 15.31 7.74
CA PRO A 49 6.45 15.69 6.38
C PRO A 49 6.95 14.64 5.37
N PHE A 50 6.09 14.24 4.44
CA PHE A 50 6.37 13.39 3.28
C PHE A 50 5.46 13.76 2.12
N PRO A 51 5.86 13.52 0.85
CA PRO A 51 5.00 13.75 -0.30
C PRO A 51 3.87 12.69 -0.36
N VAL A 52 2.71 13.10 -0.87
CA VAL A 52 1.58 12.23 -1.18
C VAL A 52 1.39 12.22 -2.69
N TRP A 53 1.50 11.05 -3.31
CA TRP A 53 1.21 10.80 -4.71
C TRP A 53 -0.25 10.36 -4.87
N ASP A 54 -0.91 10.76 -5.94
CA ASP A 54 -2.36 10.59 -6.11
C ASP A 54 -2.76 9.25 -6.74
N ASP A 55 -1.98 8.69 -7.67
CA ASP A 55 -2.40 7.52 -8.44
C ASP A 55 -1.33 6.41 -8.45
N VAL A 56 -1.68 5.29 -7.84
CA VAL A 56 -0.81 4.10 -7.79
C VAL A 56 -0.47 3.56 -9.19
N GLN A 57 -1.34 3.77 -10.17
CA GLN A 57 -1.14 3.30 -11.55
C GLN A 57 0.00 4.05 -12.24
N THR A 58 0.14 5.34 -11.95
CA THR A 58 1.16 6.22 -12.52
C THR A 58 2.44 6.31 -11.69
N PHE A 59 2.43 5.75 -10.47
CA PHE A 59 3.59 5.79 -9.58
C PHE A 59 4.75 4.96 -10.16
N ASP A 60 5.90 5.60 -10.35
CA ASP A 60 7.15 4.94 -10.80
C ASP A 60 8.02 4.55 -9.60
N GLY A 61 8.01 3.27 -9.26
CA GLY A 61 8.80 2.71 -8.15
C GLY A 61 10.30 2.63 -8.42
N ARG A 62 10.73 2.65 -9.69
CA ARG A 62 12.16 2.44 -10.07
C ARG A 62 13.08 3.50 -9.49
N THR A 63 12.60 4.74 -9.36
CA THR A 63 13.36 5.85 -8.77
C THR A 63 13.60 5.69 -7.26
N TRP A 64 12.84 4.79 -6.62
CA TRP A 64 12.90 4.52 -5.17
C TRP A 64 13.72 3.27 -4.82
N ARG A 65 14.21 2.54 -5.82
CA ARG A 65 15.03 1.33 -5.60
C ARG A 65 16.27 1.65 -4.75
N GLY A 66 16.50 0.83 -3.71
CA GLY A 66 17.61 1.01 -2.78
C GLY A 66 17.42 2.12 -1.74
N ARG A 67 16.26 2.79 -1.74
CA ARG A 67 15.94 3.87 -0.80
C ARG A 67 14.83 3.48 0.19
N ILE A 68 14.09 2.43 -0.10
CA ILE A 68 12.95 1.93 0.66
C ILE A 68 13.33 0.61 1.32
N ASP A 69 13.09 0.50 2.61
CA ASP A 69 13.26 -0.74 3.37
C ASP A 69 11.98 -1.56 3.40
N VAL A 70 10.81 -0.92 3.48
CA VAL A 70 9.51 -1.56 3.58
C VAL A 70 8.48 -0.87 2.69
N ILE A 71 7.72 -1.67 1.93
CA ILE A 71 6.46 -1.24 1.32
C ILE A 71 5.34 -1.75 2.22
N SER A 72 4.48 -0.85 2.68
CA SER A 72 3.25 -1.17 3.38
C SER A 72 2.04 -0.84 2.51
N GLY A 73 0.93 -1.59 2.63
CA GLY A 73 -0.29 -1.24 1.92
C GLY A 73 -1.45 -2.17 2.18
N GLY A 74 -2.65 -1.58 2.25
CA GLY A 74 -3.93 -2.26 2.28
C GLY A 74 -4.69 -1.99 0.99
N PHE A 75 -4.49 -2.80 -0.05
CA PHE A 75 -5.15 -2.58 -1.33
C PHE A 75 -6.67 -2.79 -1.23
N PRO A 76 -7.49 -2.02 -2.00
CA PRO A 76 -8.94 -2.14 -1.95
C PRO A 76 -9.42 -3.56 -2.28
N CYS A 77 -10.38 -4.04 -1.50
CA CYS A 77 -10.91 -5.41 -1.56
C CYS A 77 -12.42 -5.47 -1.76
N THR A 78 -13.02 -4.49 -2.41
CA THR A 78 -14.47 -4.44 -2.60
C THR A 78 -15.02 -5.68 -3.30
N ASP A 79 -14.28 -6.27 -4.21
CA ASP A 79 -14.67 -7.50 -4.91
C ASP A 79 -14.41 -8.78 -4.08
N ILE A 80 -13.56 -8.71 -3.05
CA ILE A 80 -13.23 -9.82 -2.15
C ILE A 80 -14.14 -9.81 -0.92
N SER A 81 -14.58 -8.64 -0.46
CA SER A 81 -15.42 -8.49 0.74
C SER A 81 -16.83 -9.06 0.55
N CYS A 82 -17.54 -9.29 1.67
CA CYS A 82 -18.94 -9.73 1.65
C CYS A 82 -19.88 -8.74 0.93
N ALA A 83 -19.50 -7.47 0.85
CA ALA A 83 -20.27 -6.42 0.18
C ALA A 83 -19.97 -6.32 -1.33
N GLY A 84 -18.93 -7.00 -1.82
CA GLY A 84 -18.55 -6.98 -3.22
C GLY A 84 -19.28 -8.04 -4.07
N LYS A 85 -19.10 -7.94 -5.39
CA LYS A 85 -19.72 -8.87 -6.36
C LYS A 85 -19.11 -10.28 -6.35
N GLY A 86 -18.15 -10.58 -5.47
CA GLY A 86 -17.53 -11.88 -5.34
C GLY A 86 -16.54 -12.27 -6.45
N ALA A 87 -16.11 -11.31 -7.28
CA ALA A 87 -15.13 -11.54 -8.36
C ALA A 87 -13.74 -11.95 -7.88
N GLY A 88 -13.47 -11.84 -6.56
CA GLY A 88 -12.18 -12.19 -5.98
C GLY A 88 -11.08 -11.18 -6.34
N ILE A 89 -9.82 -11.63 -6.28
CA ILE A 89 -8.65 -10.78 -6.52
C ILE A 89 -8.51 -10.34 -8.00
N ASP A 90 -9.19 -11.01 -8.91
CA ASP A 90 -9.21 -10.69 -10.34
C ASP A 90 -10.30 -9.66 -10.71
N GLY A 91 -11.12 -9.22 -9.74
CA GLY A 91 -12.07 -8.13 -9.92
C GLY A 91 -11.37 -6.79 -10.17
N GLU A 92 -12.06 -5.85 -10.82
CA GLU A 92 -11.51 -4.57 -11.27
C GLU A 92 -10.82 -3.78 -10.12
N GLN A 93 -11.42 -3.77 -8.93
CA GLN A 93 -10.85 -3.05 -7.78
C GLN A 93 -9.79 -3.86 -7.02
N SER A 94 -9.87 -5.18 -7.06
CA SER A 94 -8.84 -6.06 -6.51
C SER A 94 -7.63 -6.17 -7.45
N GLY A 95 -7.76 -5.73 -8.70
CA GLY A 95 -6.66 -5.52 -9.64
C GLY A 95 -5.61 -4.52 -9.12
N MET A 96 -5.95 -3.74 -8.06
CA MET A 96 -4.99 -2.86 -7.37
C MET A 96 -3.82 -3.64 -6.74
N TRP A 97 -4.01 -4.92 -6.37
CA TRP A 97 -2.91 -5.81 -6.03
C TRP A 97 -1.84 -5.87 -7.13
N GLY A 98 -2.23 -5.95 -8.39
CA GLY A 98 -1.30 -5.96 -9.52
C GLY A 98 -0.40 -4.73 -9.56
N HIS A 99 -0.93 -3.55 -9.24
CA HIS A 99 -0.14 -2.32 -9.14
C HIS A 99 0.81 -2.35 -7.93
N MET A 100 0.37 -2.86 -6.79
CA MET A 100 1.24 -3.06 -5.63
C MET A 100 2.38 -4.03 -5.95
N ALA A 101 2.10 -5.18 -6.54
CA ALA A 101 3.10 -6.17 -6.95
C ALA A 101 4.11 -5.59 -7.95
N ARG A 102 3.64 -4.78 -8.92
CA ARG A 102 4.51 -4.05 -9.85
C ARG A 102 5.45 -3.12 -9.10
N ILE A 103 4.94 -2.30 -8.17
CA ILE A 103 5.77 -1.36 -7.41
C ILE A 103 6.77 -2.13 -6.54
N VAL A 104 6.36 -3.23 -5.89
CA VAL A 104 7.28 -4.12 -5.14
C VAL A 104 8.42 -4.62 -6.04
N SER A 105 8.10 -5.06 -7.28
CA SER A 105 9.10 -5.49 -8.27
C SER A 105 10.07 -4.37 -8.68
N GLU A 106 9.55 -3.15 -8.82
CA GLU A 106 10.34 -1.96 -9.21
C GLU A 106 11.26 -1.49 -8.09
N VAL A 107 10.73 -1.38 -6.87
CA VAL A 107 11.44 -0.84 -5.68
C VAL A 107 12.40 -1.87 -5.08
N ARG A 108 12.00 -3.14 -5.01
CA ARG A 108 12.75 -4.24 -4.36
C ARG A 108 13.08 -3.94 -2.89
N PRO A 109 12.07 -3.66 -2.04
CA PRO A 109 12.28 -3.42 -0.62
C PRO A 109 12.77 -4.70 0.09
N ARG A 110 13.23 -4.57 1.33
CA ARG A 110 13.56 -5.74 2.18
C ARG A 110 12.31 -6.44 2.72
N PHE A 111 11.26 -5.67 2.96
CA PHE A 111 10.01 -6.16 3.54
C PHE A 111 8.79 -5.66 2.77
N VAL A 112 7.79 -6.50 2.69
CA VAL A 112 6.47 -6.14 2.16
C VAL A 112 5.45 -6.44 3.26
N PHE A 113 4.72 -5.41 3.69
CA PHE A 113 3.67 -5.53 4.69
C PHE A 113 2.31 -5.31 4.01
N VAL A 114 1.51 -6.37 3.94
CA VAL A 114 0.20 -6.36 3.27
C VAL A 114 -0.90 -6.51 4.31
N GLU A 115 -1.85 -5.58 4.30
CA GLU A 115 -3.06 -5.65 5.10
C GLU A 115 -4.26 -5.85 4.18
N ASN A 116 -5.24 -6.63 4.61
CA ASN A 116 -6.47 -6.80 3.86
C ASN A 116 -7.60 -7.43 4.70
N SER A 117 -8.81 -7.49 4.14
CA SER A 117 -9.95 -8.17 4.74
C SER A 117 -9.66 -9.66 4.99
N PRO A 118 -10.16 -10.28 6.09
CA PRO A 118 -10.08 -11.72 6.32
C PRO A 118 -10.61 -12.58 5.17
N MET A 119 -11.49 -12.03 4.33
CA MET A 119 -12.02 -12.72 3.15
C MET A 119 -10.94 -12.99 2.08
N LEU A 120 -9.81 -12.28 2.14
CA LEU A 120 -8.68 -12.54 1.25
C LEU A 120 -8.18 -13.99 1.38
N VAL A 121 -8.23 -14.56 2.57
CA VAL A 121 -7.76 -15.95 2.83
C VAL A 121 -8.40 -16.95 1.87
N GLY A 122 -9.73 -16.86 1.66
CA GLY A 122 -10.45 -17.76 0.78
C GLY A 122 -10.58 -17.31 -0.68
N ARG A 123 -10.22 -16.05 -0.99
CA ARG A 123 -10.56 -15.45 -2.29
C ARG A 123 -9.39 -14.84 -3.05
N GLY A 124 -8.16 -14.89 -2.51
CA GLY A 124 -7.04 -14.25 -3.19
C GLY A 124 -5.68 -14.37 -2.52
N LEU A 125 -5.59 -14.89 -1.29
CA LEU A 125 -4.32 -14.98 -0.56
C LEU A 125 -3.29 -15.82 -1.32
N ALA A 126 -3.71 -16.92 -1.94
CA ALA A 126 -2.82 -17.79 -2.70
C ALA A 126 -2.15 -17.03 -3.87
N ARG A 127 -2.91 -16.12 -4.53
CA ARG A 127 -2.37 -15.27 -5.59
C ARG A 127 -1.35 -14.28 -5.03
N VAL A 128 -1.68 -13.59 -3.92
CA VAL A 128 -0.77 -12.63 -3.28
C VAL A 128 0.54 -13.31 -2.89
N LEU A 129 0.46 -14.46 -2.20
CA LEU A 129 1.64 -15.22 -1.79
C LEU A 129 2.43 -15.74 -2.99
N GLY A 130 1.77 -16.26 -4.03
CA GLY A 130 2.42 -16.74 -5.25
C GLY A 130 3.20 -15.64 -5.96
N ASP A 131 2.61 -14.46 -6.10
CA ASP A 131 3.28 -13.31 -6.73
C ASP A 131 4.47 -12.83 -5.89
N LEU A 132 4.36 -12.78 -4.55
CA LEU A 132 5.46 -12.43 -3.66
C LEU A 132 6.60 -13.45 -3.74
N VAL A 133 6.28 -14.76 -3.72
CA VAL A 133 7.29 -15.83 -3.90
C VAL A 133 8.00 -15.69 -5.26
N ALA A 134 7.26 -15.43 -6.34
CA ALA A 134 7.84 -15.18 -7.66
C ALA A 134 8.78 -13.96 -7.68
N LEU A 135 8.53 -12.98 -6.83
CA LEU A 135 9.40 -11.81 -6.62
C LEU A 135 10.56 -12.08 -5.65
N GLY A 136 10.61 -13.23 -4.99
CA GLY A 136 11.69 -13.64 -4.08
C GLY A 136 11.48 -13.24 -2.61
N TYR A 137 10.23 -13.11 -2.16
CA TYR A 137 9.83 -12.88 -0.76
C TYR A 137 9.30 -14.14 -0.10
#